data_e3a27d64a504675ea81f116220b9ea52
#
_entry.id   e3a27d64a504675ea81f116220b9ea52
#
_cell.length_a   1.000
_cell.length_b   1.000
_cell.length_c   1.000
_cell.angle_alpha   90.00
_cell.angle_beta   90.00
_cell.angle_gamma   90.00
#
_symmetry.space_group_name_H-M   'P 1'
#
loop_
_entity.id
_entity.type
_entity.pdbx_description
1 polymer ?
#
loop_
_entity_poly.entity_id
_entity_poly.type
_entity_poly.pdbx_seq_one_letter_code
_entity_poly.pdbx_strand_id
1 'polypeptide(L)'
;MSVLLVDRTPLELRIGLLEEDRVVRLHHEYPQRVEPRLGALYQGRVHSKDNRLGGVFVDLGSAQGFLPAEGRAMPPLGASLTVGIRREAIGDKAAQLVANPALRLPLATVRRRDGELACAPGPIGAPEDGEEDALRLAGEAFAEGEAGPRSVPAPLIRAVTGLLTREIEEIHVTDADAAAALREALGPEADRVALAEPAALRAVLDEAEEEALWRIVPLPGGGRLVFDEAEALTAIDVDLGRQEGRSAKGAAERAFAALLPVLGRQGALRSLGGQIVIDLPRRAAPSPKILRDRLTKALSPLGRVSIPAVTGEGICVVIAPRPVPGLLERLTEPGEGSVLPGRRLRADVLAARSYRLLEARLLADRSGSCTLSCPERALPHLEGEAAEALRARYGARFTLSATSSEEPHVR
;
A
#
# COMPACT_ATOMS: atom_id res chain seq x y z
N MET A 1 6.53 19.08 7.81
CA MET A 1 6.11 18.08 8.83
C MET A 1 5.57 16.86 8.11
N SER A 2 6.12 15.68 8.38
CA SER A 2 5.67 14.41 7.80
C SER A 2 5.06 13.55 8.90
N VAL A 3 3.81 13.12 8.70
CA VAL A 3 3.01 12.37 9.69
C VAL A 3 2.50 11.08 9.07
N LEU A 4 2.58 9.96 9.81
CA LEU A 4 1.85 8.75 9.46
C LEU A 4 0.48 8.76 10.13
N LEU A 5 -0.56 8.57 9.33
CA LEU A 5 -1.93 8.38 9.77
C LEU A 5 -2.25 6.89 9.74
N VAL A 6 -2.57 6.29 10.88
CA VAL A 6 -2.83 4.85 11.01
C VAL A 6 -4.25 4.63 11.49
N ASP A 7 -5.09 4.04 10.65
CA ASP A 7 -6.46 3.63 10.97
C ASP A 7 -6.53 2.10 10.95
N ARG A 8 -6.79 1.50 12.09
CA ARG A 8 -6.92 0.06 12.26
C ARG A 8 -8.32 -0.32 12.72
N THR A 9 -8.93 -1.23 11.99
CA THR A 9 -10.17 -1.92 12.34
C THR A 9 -9.98 -3.44 12.24
N PRO A 10 -10.90 -4.28 12.72
CA PRO A 10 -10.82 -5.73 12.49
C PRO A 10 -10.80 -6.12 11.00
N LEU A 11 -11.33 -5.28 10.12
CA LEU A 11 -11.46 -5.56 8.69
C LEU A 11 -10.36 -4.95 7.84
N GLU A 12 -9.66 -3.91 8.33
CA GLU A 12 -8.74 -3.13 7.51
C GLU A 12 -7.65 -2.47 8.35
N LEU A 13 -6.45 -2.42 7.79
CA LEU A 13 -5.38 -1.53 8.21
C LEU A 13 -5.12 -0.54 7.06
N ARG A 14 -5.33 0.75 7.32
CA ARG A 14 -5.00 1.84 6.41
C ARG A 14 -3.89 2.70 6.99
N ILE A 15 -2.92 3.05 6.15
CA ILE A 15 -1.87 3.98 6.55
C ILE A 15 -1.72 5.03 5.46
N GLY A 16 -1.77 6.31 5.84
CA GLY A 16 -1.48 7.44 4.97
C GLY A 16 -0.19 8.12 5.38
N LEU A 17 0.67 8.47 4.42
CA LEU A 17 1.76 9.41 4.64
C LEU A 17 1.27 10.81 4.29
N LEU A 18 1.18 11.67 5.30
CA LEU A 18 0.78 13.07 5.18
C LEU A 18 2.03 13.95 5.11
N GLU A 19 2.13 14.75 4.06
CA GLU A 19 3.16 15.78 3.87
C GLU A 19 2.49 17.08 3.43
N GLU A 20 2.84 18.21 4.04
CA GLU A 20 2.31 19.53 3.68
C GLU A 20 0.76 19.54 3.57
N ASP A 21 0.07 18.94 4.54
CA ASP A 21 -1.39 18.82 4.63
C ASP A 21 -2.06 17.98 3.51
N ARG A 22 -1.28 17.17 2.79
CA ARG A 22 -1.78 16.24 1.78
C ARG A 22 -1.25 14.84 1.96
N VAL A 23 -2.12 13.85 1.81
CA VAL A 23 -1.68 12.46 1.74
C VAL A 23 -0.97 12.24 0.42
N VAL A 24 0.29 11.78 0.50
CA VAL A 24 1.15 11.51 -0.66
C VAL A 24 1.29 10.02 -0.95
N ARG A 25 0.98 9.16 0.01
CA ARG A 25 1.00 7.70 -0.14
C ARG A 25 -0.09 7.06 0.69
N LEU A 26 -0.71 6.03 0.15
CA LEU A 26 -1.69 5.17 0.84
C LEU A 26 -1.19 3.73 0.88
N HIS A 27 -1.48 3.06 2.00
CA HIS A 27 -1.27 1.63 2.17
C HIS A 27 -2.53 1.01 2.76
N HIS A 28 -2.99 -0.10 2.17
CA HIS A 28 -4.17 -0.83 2.60
C HIS A 28 -3.84 -2.30 2.78
N GLU A 29 -4.25 -2.87 3.90
CA GLU A 29 -4.25 -4.31 4.12
C GLU A 29 -5.59 -4.76 4.67
N TYR A 30 -6.04 -5.90 4.20
CA TYR A 30 -7.27 -6.56 4.64
C TYR A 30 -6.88 -7.85 5.34
N PRO A 31 -7.02 -7.96 6.68
CA PRO A 31 -6.57 -9.12 7.46
C PRO A 31 -7.18 -10.45 7.00
N GLN A 32 -8.40 -10.40 6.44
CA GLN A 32 -9.09 -11.59 5.92
C GLN A 32 -8.50 -12.15 4.62
N ARG A 33 -7.62 -11.40 3.94
CA ARG A 33 -6.95 -11.86 2.72
C ARG A 33 -5.69 -12.63 3.08
N VAL A 34 -5.62 -13.84 2.56
CA VAL A 34 -4.51 -14.78 2.80
C VAL A 34 -3.28 -14.55 1.90
N GLU A 35 -3.32 -13.56 1.00
CA GLU A 35 -2.21 -13.31 0.08
C GLU A 35 -0.94 -12.88 0.83
N PRO A 36 0.22 -13.38 0.39
CA PRO A 36 1.51 -12.99 0.97
C PRO A 36 1.80 -11.50 0.81
N ARG A 37 2.12 -10.80 1.91
CA ARG A 37 2.35 -9.36 1.94
C ARG A 37 3.82 -9.01 1.86
N LEU A 38 4.13 -7.90 1.18
CA LEU A 38 5.48 -7.36 1.08
C LEU A 38 6.12 -7.20 2.47
N GLY A 39 7.36 -7.70 2.62
CA GLY A 39 8.11 -7.64 3.87
C GLY A 39 7.71 -8.68 4.93
N ALA A 40 6.65 -9.48 4.71
CA ALA A 40 6.33 -10.60 5.57
C ALA A 40 7.31 -11.77 5.38
N LEU A 41 7.51 -12.53 6.45
CA LEU A 41 8.34 -13.74 6.47
C LEU A 41 7.45 -14.98 6.50
N TYR A 42 7.88 -16.02 5.84
CA TYR A 42 7.19 -17.31 5.76
C TYR A 42 8.17 -18.47 5.96
N GLN A 43 7.71 -19.49 6.64
CA GLN A 43 8.29 -20.82 6.44
C GLN A 43 7.65 -21.42 5.21
N GLY A 44 8.47 -21.80 4.24
CA GLY A 44 7.99 -22.38 2.99
C GLY A 44 8.56 -23.76 2.75
N ARG A 45 7.88 -24.55 1.94
CA ARG A 45 8.35 -25.87 1.48
C ARG A 45 8.43 -25.89 -0.04
N VAL A 46 9.56 -26.30 -0.58
CA VAL A 46 9.76 -26.39 -2.04
C VAL A 46 8.79 -27.43 -2.61
N HIS A 47 7.85 -26.97 -3.43
CA HIS A 47 6.80 -27.79 -4.03
C HIS A 47 7.18 -28.33 -5.42
N SER A 48 7.72 -27.45 -6.28
CA SER A 48 8.10 -27.83 -7.64
C SER A 48 9.26 -26.97 -8.16
N LYS A 49 9.95 -27.48 -9.19
CA LYS A 49 11.02 -26.77 -9.88
C LYS A 49 10.54 -26.35 -11.27
N ASP A 50 10.89 -25.14 -11.68
CA ASP A 50 10.67 -24.64 -13.03
C ASP A 50 12.01 -24.22 -13.65
N ASN A 51 12.55 -25.07 -14.52
CA ASN A 51 13.82 -24.80 -15.20
C ASN A 51 13.71 -23.69 -16.25
N ARG A 52 12.51 -23.44 -16.80
CA ARG A 52 12.30 -22.37 -17.79
C ARG A 52 12.30 -21.01 -17.14
N LEU A 53 11.66 -20.90 -15.97
CA LEU A 53 11.65 -19.68 -15.16
C LEU A 53 12.92 -19.55 -14.32
N GLY A 54 13.73 -20.58 -14.20
CA GLY A 54 14.98 -20.57 -13.45
C GLY A 54 14.76 -20.44 -11.94
N GLY A 55 13.81 -21.19 -11.36
CA GLY A 55 13.50 -21.12 -9.95
C GLY A 55 12.62 -22.25 -9.44
N VAL A 56 12.08 -22.07 -8.26
CA VAL A 56 11.22 -23.06 -7.60
C VAL A 56 9.92 -22.40 -7.12
N PHE A 57 8.84 -23.15 -7.15
CA PHE A 57 7.61 -22.79 -6.45
C PHE A 57 7.68 -23.31 -5.02
N VAL A 58 7.32 -22.45 -4.08
CA VAL A 58 7.36 -22.71 -2.64
C VAL A 58 5.95 -22.61 -2.10
N ASP A 59 5.52 -23.64 -1.42
CA ASP A 59 4.29 -23.65 -0.65
C ASP A 59 4.50 -22.85 0.64
N LEU A 60 3.61 -21.87 0.89
CA LEU A 60 3.62 -20.96 2.03
C LEU A 60 2.50 -21.27 3.03
N GLY A 61 1.84 -22.42 2.89
CA GLY A 61 0.69 -22.85 3.69
C GLY A 61 -0.64 -22.42 3.06
N SER A 62 -0.93 -21.13 3.00
CA SER A 62 -2.18 -20.60 2.42
C SER A 62 -2.05 -20.12 0.97
N ALA A 63 -0.83 -20.03 0.45
CA ALA A 63 -0.53 -19.53 -0.90
C ALA A 63 0.75 -20.16 -1.45
N GLN A 64 1.04 -19.91 -2.72
CA GLN A 64 2.32 -20.25 -3.34
C GLN A 64 3.09 -19.01 -3.72
N GLY A 65 4.43 -19.10 -3.63
CA GLY A 65 5.34 -18.08 -4.11
C GLY A 65 6.40 -18.65 -5.04
N PHE A 66 6.97 -17.82 -5.89
CA PHE A 66 8.06 -18.16 -6.79
C PHE A 66 9.39 -17.63 -6.24
N LEU A 67 10.35 -18.52 -6.01
CA LEU A 67 11.71 -18.21 -5.58
C LEU A 67 12.66 -18.36 -6.77
N PRO A 68 13.18 -17.26 -7.36
CA PRO A 68 14.16 -17.33 -8.45
C PRO A 68 15.51 -17.82 -7.91
N ALA A 69 16.19 -18.65 -8.67
CA ALA A 69 17.51 -19.17 -8.31
C ALA A 69 18.61 -18.10 -8.34
N GLU A 70 18.47 -17.07 -9.17
CA GLU A 70 19.42 -15.93 -9.29
C GLU A 70 20.90 -16.42 -9.48
N GLY A 71 21.09 -17.45 -10.29
CA GLY A 71 22.42 -18.03 -10.53
C GLY A 71 22.93 -19.01 -9.45
N ARG A 72 22.12 -19.28 -8.43
CA ARG A 72 22.41 -20.29 -7.39
C ARG A 72 21.79 -21.63 -7.74
N ALA A 73 22.26 -22.70 -7.10
CA ALA A 73 21.61 -23.98 -7.19
C ALA A 73 20.17 -23.91 -6.66
N MET A 74 19.23 -24.50 -7.40
CA MET A 74 17.84 -24.60 -6.94
C MET A 74 17.76 -25.51 -5.72
N PRO A 75 17.04 -25.12 -4.66
CA PRO A 75 16.80 -25.99 -3.53
C PRO A 75 16.16 -27.33 -3.95
N PRO A 76 16.44 -28.43 -3.25
CA PRO A 76 15.79 -29.71 -3.55
C PRO A 76 14.28 -29.65 -3.25
N LEU A 77 13.52 -30.54 -3.93
CA LEU A 77 12.10 -30.72 -3.64
C LEU A 77 11.90 -31.14 -2.17
N GLY A 78 10.88 -30.58 -1.53
CA GLY A 78 10.58 -30.82 -0.13
C GLY A 78 11.45 -30.06 0.87
N ALA A 79 12.47 -29.32 0.43
CA ALA A 79 13.29 -28.51 1.30
C ALA A 79 12.45 -27.45 2.03
N SER A 80 12.73 -27.28 3.33
CA SER A 80 12.14 -26.26 4.18
C SER A 80 13.02 -25.00 4.14
N LEU A 81 12.41 -23.83 3.95
CA LEU A 81 13.12 -22.57 3.76
C LEU A 81 12.40 -21.43 4.46
N THR A 82 13.12 -20.58 5.18
CA THR A 82 12.57 -19.26 5.55
C THR A 82 12.73 -18.32 4.37
N VAL A 83 11.61 -17.77 3.90
CA VAL A 83 11.56 -16.86 2.75
C VAL A 83 10.84 -15.56 3.11
N GLY A 84 11.22 -14.49 2.43
CA GLY A 84 10.51 -13.21 2.52
C GLY A 84 9.79 -12.89 1.23
N ILE A 85 8.80 -12.02 1.31
CA ILE A 85 8.06 -11.52 0.16
C ILE A 85 8.78 -10.30 -0.40
N ARG A 86 9.29 -10.42 -1.63
CA ARG A 86 9.94 -9.35 -2.39
C ARG A 86 8.96 -8.58 -3.26
N ARG A 87 7.94 -9.27 -3.76
CA ARG A 87 6.83 -8.71 -4.54
C ARG A 87 5.58 -9.51 -4.25
N GLU A 88 4.48 -8.81 -4.00
CA GLU A 88 3.16 -9.45 -3.84
C GLU A 88 2.69 -10.10 -5.16
N ALA A 89 1.70 -10.96 -5.08
CA ALA A 89 1.02 -11.49 -6.25
C ALA A 89 0.31 -10.34 -7.00
N ILE A 90 0.40 -10.34 -8.33
CA ILE A 90 -0.18 -9.30 -9.19
C ILE A 90 -0.79 -9.99 -10.40
N GLY A 91 -2.11 -9.86 -10.59
CA GLY A 91 -2.84 -10.65 -11.58
C GLY A 91 -2.58 -12.14 -11.38
N ASP A 92 -2.26 -12.86 -12.44
CA ASP A 92 -1.98 -14.31 -12.42
C ASP A 92 -0.53 -14.65 -11.96
N LYS A 93 0.28 -13.64 -11.63
CA LYS A 93 1.68 -13.87 -11.24
C LYS A 93 1.78 -14.13 -9.75
N ALA A 94 2.34 -15.28 -9.37
CA ALA A 94 2.62 -15.62 -7.99
C ALA A 94 3.52 -14.56 -7.30
N ALA A 95 3.43 -14.47 -5.98
CA ALA A 95 4.33 -13.64 -5.18
C ALA A 95 5.79 -14.04 -5.43
N GLN A 96 6.67 -13.06 -5.58
CA GLN A 96 8.10 -13.30 -5.74
C GLN A 96 8.78 -13.33 -4.38
N LEU A 97 9.55 -14.37 -4.14
CA LEU A 97 10.24 -14.65 -2.89
C LEU A 97 11.71 -14.26 -2.94
N VAL A 98 12.30 -14.14 -1.74
CA VAL A 98 13.73 -14.02 -1.51
C VAL A 98 14.18 -15.06 -0.48
N ALA A 99 15.27 -15.79 -0.77
CA ALA A 99 15.76 -16.90 0.05
C ALA A 99 16.52 -16.48 1.32
N ASN A 100 16.98 -15.25 1.41
CA ASN A 100 17.66 -14.73 2.58
C ASN A 100 17.00 -13.42 3.01
N PRO A 101 15.81 -13.50 3.61
CA PRO A 101 15.05 -12.33 3.97
C PRO A 101 15.69 -11.56 5.12
N ALA A 102 15.32 -10.29 5.23
CA ALA A 102 15.58 -9.50 6.42
C ALA A 102 14.32 -9.43 7.29
N LEU A 103 14.46 -9.63 8.59
CA LEU A 103 13.49 -9.13 9.55
C LEU A 103 13.69 -7.63 9.68
N ARG A 104 12.70 -6.84 9.30
CA ARG A 104 12.74 -5.38 9.38
C ARG A 104 11.82 -4.89 10.48
N LEU A 105 12.40 -4.18 11.42
CA LEU A 105 11.74 -3.55 12.57
C LEU A 105 12.04 -2.05 12.53
N PRO A 106 11.29 -1.19 13.24
CA PRO A 106 11.52 0.24 13.26
C PRO A 106 12.96 0.64 13.60
N LEU A 107 13.53 0.04 14.63
CA LEU A 107 14.86 0.37 15.16
C LEU A 107 15.98 -0.48 14.57
N ALA A 108 15.68 -1.69 14.10
CA ALA A 108 16.69 -2.66 13.68
C ALA A 108 16.30 -3.46 12.46
N THR A 109 17.28 -3.91 11.70
CA THR A 109 17.12 -4.85 10.58
C THR A 109 18.05 -6.03 10.81
N VAL A 110 17.50 -7.25 10.91
CA VAL A 110 18.28 -8.47 11.16
C VAL A 110 18.28 -9.36 9.92
N ARG A 111 19.44 -9.92 9.60
CA ARG A 111 19.65 -10.90 8.53
C ARG A 111 20.44 -12.09 9.04
N ARG A 112 20.19 -13.27 8.48
CA ARG A 112 21.09 -14.41 8.69
C ARG A 112 22.24 -14.34 7.68
N ARG A 113 23.48 -14.36 8.16
CA ARG A 113 24.70 -14.43 7.35
C ARG A 113 25.58 -15.56 7.89
N ASP A 114 25.95 -16.49 7.03
CA ASP A 114 26.84 -17.62 7.37
C ASP A 114 26.41 -18.41 8.62
N GLY A 115 25.08 -18.52 8.83
CA GLY A 115 24.48 -19.19 9.99
C GLY A 115 24.26 -18.31 11.21
N GLU A 116 24.86 -17.13 11.28
CA GLU A 116 24.74 -16.17 12.38
C GLU A 116 23.74 -15.07 12.07
N LEU A 117 23.18 -14.45 13.12
CA LEU A 117 22.30 -13.29 13.01
C LEU A 117 23.14 -12.02 13.04
N ALA A 118 23.01 -11.20 12.01
CA ALA A 118 23.66 -9.89 11.91
C ALA A 118 22.60 -8.79 11.99
N CYS A 119 22.77 -7.89 12.94
CA CYS A 119 21.93 -6.72 13.15
C CYS A 119 22.52 -5.48 12.46
N ALA A 120 21.63 -4.61 11.97
CA ALA A 120 21.94 -3.29 11.41
C ALA A 120 20.82 -2.33 11.80
N PRO A 121 21.06 -1.00 11.78
CA PRO A 121 20.02 -0.03 12.07
C PRO A 121 18.78 -0.22 11.19
N GLY A 122 17.61 -0.01 11.79
CA GLY A 122 16.32 0.08 11.10
C GLY A 122 16.12 1.47 10.48
N PRO A 123 14.93 1.74 9.94
CA PRO A 123 14.64 3.01 9.28
C PRO A 123 14.82 4.23 10.18
N ILE A 124 14.56 4.12 11.47
CA ILE A 124 14.71 5.21 12.45
C ILE A 124 15.70 4.90 13.57
N GLY A 125 16.21 3.67 13.66
CA GLY A 125 17.11 3.25 14.73
C GLY A 125 18.52 3.82 14.62
N ALA A 126 19.19 3.97 15.77
CA ALA A 126 20.63 4.05 15.87
C ALA A 126 21.24 2.62 15.97
N PRO A 127 22.56 2.46 15.79
CA PRO A 127 23.19 1.13 15.77
C PRO A 127 22.94 0.26 17.02
N GLU A 128 22.73 0.87 18.16
CA GLU A 128 22.57 0.19 19.46
C GLU A 128 21.11 0.05 19.88
N ASP A 129 20.19 0.73 19.19
CA ASP A 129 18.78 0.74 19.56
C ASP A 129 18.10 -0.60 19.22
N GLY A 130 17.52 -1.24 20.23
CA GLY A 130 16.67 -2.43 20.06
C GLY A 130 17.37 -3.67 19.50
N GLU A 131 18.73 -3.77 19.54
CA GLU A 131 19.47 -4.90 18.99
C GLU A 131 19.12 -6.22 19.68
N GLU A 132 19.06 -6.26 21.01
CA GLU A 132 18.75 -7.45 21.79
C GLU A 132 17.36 -8.00 21.46
N ASP A 133 16.34 -7.14 21.46
CA ASP A 133 14.98 -7.52 21.10
C ASP A 133 14.88 -7.95 19.64
N ALA A 134 15.57 -7.26 18.74
CA ALA A 134 15.59 -7.60 17.34
C ALA A 134 16.21 -8.98 17.09
N LEU A 135 17.30 -9.31 17.79
CA LEU A 135 17.95 -10.63 17.70
C LEU A 135 17.05 -11.74 18.28
N ARG A 136 16.38 -11.48 19.40
CA ARG A 136 15.39 -12.41 19.97
C ARG A 136 14.25 -12.66 19.00
N LEU A 137 13.63 -11.62 18.47
CA LEU A 137 12.54 -11.72 17.48
C LEU A 137 13.02 -12.40 16.19
N ALA A 138 14.25 -12.18 15.77
CA ALA A 138 14.83 -12.87 14.62
C ALA A 138 15.01 -14.37 14.89
N GLY A 139 15.36 -14.76 16.11
CA GLY A 139 15.39 -16.16 16.52
C GLY A 139 14.05 -16.85 16.30
N GLU A 140 12.95 -16.21 16.68
CA GLU A 140 11.59 -16.69 16.44
C GLU A 140 11.22 -16.71 14.94
N ALA A 141 11.51 -15.61 14.23
CA ALA A 141 11.17 -15.46 12.81
C ALA A 141 11.90 -16.45 11.89
N PHE A 142 13.14 -16.80 12.25
CA PHE A 142 13.99 -17.72 11.48
C PHE A 142 14.02 -19.15 12.03
N ALA A 143 13.26 -19.47 13.07
CA ALA A 143 13.14 -20.82 13.59
C ALA A 143 12.53 -21.76 12.55
N GLU A 144 12.90 -23.04 12.57
CA GLU A 144 12.27 -24.08 11.77
C GLU A 144 10.82 -24.32 12.26
N GLY A 145 9.93 -24.73 11.34
CA GLY A 145 8.54 -24.99 11.65
C GLY A 145 7.73 -25.42 10.44
N GLU A 146 6.43 -25.51 10.61
CA GLU A 146 5.49 -25.83 9.53
C GLU A 146 5.43 -24.69 8.49
N ALA A 147 4.99 -25.03 7.28
CA ALA A 147 4.77 -24.05 6.22
C ALA A 147 3.65 -23.07 6.63
N GLY A 148 3.93 -21.78 6.51
CA GLY A 148 2.98 -20.75 6.90
C GLY A 148 3.63 -19.39 7.17
N PRO A 149 2.81 -18.36 7.43
CA PRO A 149 3.29 -17.05 7.79
C PRO A 149 3.99 -17.06 9.16
N ARG A 150 5.00 -16.21 9.31
CA ARG A 150 5.60 -15.95 10.60
C ARG A 150 4.85 -14.84 11.32
N SER A 151 4.71 -14.97 12.64
CA SER A 151 4.05 -13.96 13.48
C SER A 151 4.88 -12.68 13.62
N VAL A 152 6.18 -12.76 13.31
CA VAL A 152 7.13 -11.66 13.44
C VAL A 152 7.66 -11.27 12.05
N PRO A 153 7.66 -9.97 11.70
CA PRO A 153 7.02 -8.87 12.45
C PRO A 153 5.50 -8.94 12.36
N ALA A 154 4.81 -8.48 13.40
CA ALA A 154 3.37 -8.35 13.39
C ALA A 154 2.91 -7.48 12.20
N PRO A 155 1.74 -7.74 11.58
CA PRO A 155 1.29 -7.03 10.37
C PRO A 155 1.32 -5.51 10.49
N LEU A 156 0.84 -4.95 11.60
CA LEU A 156 0.88 -3.51 11.88
C LEU A 156 2.33 -2.97 11.88
N ILE A 157 3.22 -3.61 12.63
CA ILE A 157 4.62 -3.19 12.76
C ILE A 157 5.32 -3.28 11.41
N ARG A 158 5.09 -4.36 10.65
CA ARG A 158 5.63 -4.52 9.30
C ARG A 158 5.18 -3.42 8.35
N ALA A 159 3.87 -3.13 8.32
CA ALA A 159 3.29 -2.13 7.44
C ALA A 159 3.79 -0.72 7.75
N VAL A 160 3.81 -0.34 9.04
CA VAL A 160 4.35 0.95 9.49
C VAL A 160 5.84 1.04 9.19
N THR A 161 6.64 0.01 9.52
CA THR A 161 8.10 -0.01 9.24
C THR A 161 8.39 0.18 7.74
N GLY A 162 7.53 -0.35 6.86
CA GLY A 162 7.67 -0.20 5.41
C GLY A 162 7.51 1.23 4.89
N LEU A 163 6.88 2.11 5.66
CA LEU A 163 6.67 3.53 5.34
C LEU A 163 7.51 4.46 6.21
N LEU A 164 8.09 3.94 7.29
CA LEU A 164 8.81 4.73 8.27
C LEU A 164 10.16 5.23 7.72
N THR A 165 10.42 6.52 7.92
CA THR A 165 11.70 7.17 7.66
C THR A 165 12.05 8.10 8.82
N ARG A 166 13.29 8.59 8.88
CA ARG A 166 13.71 9.56 9.91
C ARG A 166 12.98 10.90 9.83
N GLU A 167 12.40 11.20 8.67
CA GLU A 167 11.65 12.44 8.41
C GLU A 167 10.22 12.40 8.98
N ILE A 168 9.74 11.21 9.39
CA ILE A 168 8.43 11.07 10.05
C ILE A 168 8.53 11.60 11.48
N GLU A 169 7.82 12.68 11.74
CA GLU A 169 7.84 13.36 13.04
C GLU A 169 6.83 12.76 14.01
N GLU A 170 5.64 12.41 13.51
CA GLU A 170 4.53 11.89 14.31
C GLU A 170 3.84 10.69 13.64
N ILE A 171 3.20 9.87 14.46
CA ILE A 171 2.35 8.74 14.04
C ILE A 171 1.02 8.86 14.77
N HIS A 172 -0.02 9.26 14.06
CA HIS A 172 -1.36 9.39 14.60
C HIS A 172 -2.15 8.11 14.40
N VAL A 173 -2.73 7.57 15.46
CA VAL A 173 -3.36 6.24 15.46
C VAL A 173 -4.77 6.32 16.02
N THR A 174 -5.76 5.70 15.35
CA THR A 174 -7.17 5.69 15.81
C THR A 174 -7.47 4.65 16.89
N ASP A 175 -6.65 3.61 17.02
CA ASP A 175 -6.86 2.47 17.89
C ASP A 175 -5.82 2.41 19.02
N ALA A 176 -6.29 2.26 20.27
CA ALA A 176 -5.43 2.32 21.45
C ALA A 176 -4.44 1.13 21.53
N ASP A 177 -4.89 -0.08 21.14
CA ASP A 177 -4.04 -1.26 21.17
C ASP A 177 -2.96 -1.17 20.09
N ALA A 178 -3.33 -0.64 18.90
CA ALA A 178 -2.37 -0.34 17.84
C ALA A 178 -1.34 0.70 18.29
N ALA A 179 -1.77 1.76 18.99
CA ALA A 179 -0.87 2.77 19.52
C ALA A 179 0.10 2.18 20.58
N ALA A 180 -0.41 1.33 21.46
CA ALA A 180 0.43 0.64 22.47
C ALA A 180 1.48 -0.26 21.79
N ALA A 181 1.09 -1.09 20.82
CA ALA A 181 2.00 -1.94 20.07
C ALA A 181 3.06 -1.16 19.29
N LEU A 182 2.69 -0.01 18.72
CA LEU A 182 3.64 0.86 18.02
C LEU A 182 4.62 1.53 18.99
N ARG A 183 4.15 2.01 20.15
CA ARG A 183 5.04 2.57 21.18
C ARG A 183 6.06 1.55 21.66
N GLU A 184 5.64 0.31 21.91
CA GLU A 184 6.52 -0.78 22.28
C GLU A 184 7.58 -1.02 21.18
N ALA A 185 7.16 -1.12 19.92
CA ALA A 185 8.07 -1.38 18.80
C ALA A 185 9.02 -0.21 18.46
N LEU A 186 8.63 1.03 18.78
CA LEU A 186 9.45 2.23 18.58
C LEU A 186 10.40 2.51 19.75
N GLY A 187 10.18 1.91 20.91
CA GLY A 187 11.05 2.04 22.08
C GLY A 187 11.37 3.49 22.46
N PRO A 188 12.63 3.97 22.32
CA PRO A 188 13.00 5.36 22.62
C PRO A 188 12.22 6.42 21.84
N GLU A 189 11.70 6.07 20.68
CA GLU A 189 10.93 6.96 19.78
C GLU A 189 9.40 6.87 20.00
N ALA A 190 8.96 6.24 21.09
CA ALA A 190 7.56 6.01 21.42
C ALA A 190 6.71 7.31 21.50
N ASP A 191 7.34 8.43 21.87
CA ASP A 191 6.69 9.74 21.99
C ASP A 191 6.16 10.27 20.64
N ARG A 192 6.64 9.73 19.52
CA ARG A 192 6.08 10.03 18.20
C ARG A 192 4.66 9.52 18.00
N VAL A 193 4.18 8.56 18.83
CA VAL A 193 2.88 7.92 18.68
C VAL A 193 1.83 8.65 19.51
N ALA A 194 0.86 9.26 18.82
CA ALA A 194 -0.29 9.93 19.41
C ALA A 194 -1.60 9.25 19.03
N LEU A 195 -2.55 9.21 19.97
CA LEU A 195 -3.93 8.84 19.66
C LEU A 195 -4.61 9.99 18.93
N ALA A 196 -5.30 9.68 17.85
CA ALA A 196 -6.07 10.62 17.06
C ALA A 196 -7.57 10.37 17.16
N GLU A 197 -8.34 11.42 16.95
CA GLU A 197 -9.79 11.30 16.83
C GLU A 197 -10.14 10.57 15.52
N PRO A 198 -10.90 9.43 15.58
CA PRO A 198 -11.11 8.57 14.41
C PRO A 198 -11.80 9.27 13.24
N ALA A 199 -12.81 10.14 13.49
CA ALA A 199 -13.55 10.77 12.41
C ALA A 199 -12.68 11.74 11.60
N ALA A 200 -11.85 12.55 12.27
CA ALA A 200 -10.97 13.50 11.61
C ALA A 200 -9.89 12.81 10.80
N LEU A 201 -9.22 11.79 11.38
CA LEU A 201 -8.18 11.03 10.66
C LEU A 201 -8.74 10.28 9.46
N ARG A 202 -9.90 9.62 9.65
CA ARG A 202 -10.57 8.87 8.58
C ARG A 202 -11.00 9.76 7.42
N ALA A 203 -11.52 10.97 7.71
CA ALA A 203 -11.91 11.92 6.66
C ALA A 203 -10.73 12.24 5.71
N VAL A 204 -9.52 12.44 6.26
CA VAL A 204 -8.30 12.69 5.47
C VAL A 204 -7.92 11.49 4.63
N LEU A 205 -8.03 10.28 5.18
CA LEU A 205 -7.72 9.04 4.44
C LEU A 205 -8.78 8.74 3.37
N ASP A 206 -10.06 8.96 3.66
CA ASP A 206 -11.18 8.72 2.74
C ASP A 206 -11.09 9.68 1.53
N GLU A 207 -10.81 10.98 1.75
CA GLU A 207 -10.58 11.95 0.67
C GLU A 207 -9.42 11.54 -0.22
N ALA A 208 -8.31 11.10 0.36
CA ALA A 208 -7.14 10.66 -0.40
C ALA A 208 -7.41 9.36 -1.19
N GLU A 209 -8.18 8.42 -0.62
CA GLU A 209 -8.60 7.19 -1.29
C GLU A 209 -9.53 7.50 -2.47
N GLU A 210 -10.50 8.41 -2.31
CA GLU A 210 -11.37 8.84 -3.39
C GLU A 210 -10.58 9.51 -4.52
N GLU A 211 -9.68 10.46 -4.19
CA GLU A 211 -8.83 11.13 -5.16
C GLU A 211 -7.96 10.11 -5.95
N ALA A 212 -7.43 9.12 -5.27
CA ALA A 212 -6.61 8.07 -5.89
C ALA A 212 -7.40 7.17 -6.85
N LEU A 213 -8.72 7.13 -6.73
CA LEU A 213 -9.62 6.38 -7.63
C LEU A 213 -10.17 7.23 -8.78
N TRP A 214 -9.97 8.54 -8.80
CA TRP A 214 -10.43 9.39 -9.91
C TRP A 214 -9.67 9.06 -11.20
N ARG A 215 -10.40 8.77 -12.25
CA ARG A 215 -9.80 8.61 -13.59
C ARG A 215 -9.22 9.93 -14.11
N ILE A 216 -9.85 11.06 -13.77
CA ILE A 216 -9.47 12.38 -14.22
C ILE A 216 -9.06 13.24 -13.03
N VAL A 217 -7.82 13.72 -13.04
CA VAL A 217 -7.25 14.57 -11.99
C VAL A 217 -7.01 15.98 -12.55
N PRO A 218 -7.61 17.01 -11.97
CA PRO A 218 -7.39 18.39 -12.42
C PRO A 218 -5.95 18.87 -12.12
N LEU A 219 -5.41 19.70 -13.01
CA LEU A 219 -4.11 20.33 -12.81
C LEU A 219 -4.26 21.78 -12.29
N PRO A 220 -3.36 22.24 -11.41
CA PRO A 220 -3.29 23.64 -11.01
C PRO A 220 -3.12 24.55 -12.23
N GLY A 221 -3.95 25.59 -12.33
CA GLY A 221 -3.93 26.52 -13.45
C GLY A 221 -4.66 26.05 -14.72
N GLY A 222 -5.40 24.95 -14.62
CA GLY A 222 -6.22 24.37 -15.70
C GLY A 222 -5.55 23.17 -16.38
N GLY A 223 -6.36 22.40 -17.08
CA GLY A 223 -5.94 21.13 -17.65
C GLY A 223 -6.22 19.94 -16.73
N ARG A 224 -5.74 18.77 -17.11
CA ARG A 224 -6.02 17.51 -16.40
C ARG A 224 -5.04 16.41 -16.75
N LEU A 225 -4.94 15.42 -15.86
CA LEU A 225 -4.38 14.10 -16.13
C LEU A 225 -5.52 13.09 -16.27
N VAL A 226 -5.42 12.19 -17.22
CA VAL A 226 -6.32 11.06 -17.37
C VAL A 226 -5.54 9.78 -17.17
N PHE A 227 -5.94 8.96 -16.20
CA PHE A 227 -5.29 7.70 -15.86
C PHE A 227 -6.11 6.53 -16.39
N ASP A 228 -5.53 5.71 -17.24
CA ASP A 228 -6.09 4.45 -17.73
C ASP A 228 -5.19 3.30 -17.32
N GLU A 229 -5.55 2.64 -16.21
CA GLU A 229 -4.82 1.50 -15.68
C GLU A 229 -5.32 0.21 -16.34
N ALA A 230 -4.50 -0.34 -17.24
CA ALA A 230 -4.75 -1.61 -17.91
C ALA A 230 -3.85 -2.71 -17.30
N GLU A 231 -4.11 -3.97 -17.67
CA GLU A 231 -3.35 -5.13 -17.18
C GLU A 231 -1.85 -5.03 -17.52
N ALA A 232 -1.52 -4.59 -18.72
CA ALA A 232 -0.16 -4.55 -19.23
C ALA A 232 0.62 -3.28 -18.87
N LEU A 233 -0.07 -2.14 -18.76
CA LEU A 233 0.54 -0.82 -18.53
C LEU A 233 -0.48 0.18 -18.00
N THR A 234 0.02 1.28 -17.44
CA THR A 234 -0.80 2.47 -17.16
C THR A 234 -0.55 3.52 -18.23
N ALA A 235 -1.60 3.98 -18.90
CA ALA A 235 -1.53 5.11 -19.80
C ALA A 235 -1.94 6.40 -19.05
N ILE A 236 -1.19 7.49 -19.26
CA ILE A 236 -1.48 8.80 -18.68
C ILE A 236 -1.53 9.81 -19.81
N ASP A 237 -2.72 10.32 -20.12
CA ASP A 237 -2.90 11.43 -21.03
C ASP A 237 -2.81 12.76 -20.29
N VAL A 238 -2.08 13.71 -20.87
CA VAL A 238 -1.83 15.02 -20.26
C VAL A 238 -2.43 16.12 -21.11
N ASP A 239 -3.52 16.70 -20.64
CA ASP A 239 -4.11 17.92 -21.19
C ASP A 239 -3.69 19.10 -20.29
N LEU A 240 -2.90 20.04 -20.83
CA LEU A 240 -2.45 21.21 -20.09
C LEU A 240 -3.47 22.37 -20.12
N GLY A 241 -4.63 22.16 -20.76
CA GLY A 241 -5.66 23.18 -20.88
C GLY A 241 -5.27 24.41 -21.70
N ARG A 242 -6.10 25.45 -21.63
CA ARG A 242 -5.81 26.73 -22.27
C ARG A 242 -4.80 27.50 -21.43
N GLN A 243 -3.62 27.74 -22.00
CA GLN A 243 -2.57 28.46 -21.32
C GLN A 243 -2.70 29.97 -21.59
N GLU A 244 -2.98 30.74 -20.54
CA GLU A 244 -2.99 32.21 -20.62
C GLU A 244 -1.62 32.78 -20.31
N GLY A 245 -1.18 33.79 -21.08
CA GLY A 245 0.07 34.50 -20.82
C GLY A 245 0.64 35.24 -22.01
N ARG A 246 1.56 36.19 -21.74
CA ARG A 246 2.21 37.03 -22.76
C ARG A 246 3.07 36.27 -23.78
N SER A 247 3.45 35.02 -23.46
CA SER A 247 4.27 34.15 -24.31
C SER A 247 3.73 32.70 -24.18
N ALA A 248 3.38 32.09 -25.31
CA ALA A 248 2.95 30.70 -25.37
C ALA A 248 4.00 29.72 -24.80
N LYS A 249 5.30 29.98 -25.04
CA LYS A 249 6.41 29.18 -24.52
C LYS A 249 6.50 29.26 -22.99
N GLY A 250 6.42 30.47 -22.42
CA GLY A 250 6.47 30.63 -20.96
C GLY A 250 5.22 30.07 -20.25
N ALA A 251 4.05 30.12 -20.89
CA ALA A 251 2.84 29.52 -20.38
C ALA A 251 2.94 27.98 -20.37
N ALA A 252 3.43 27.38 -21.43
CA ALA A 252 3.67 25.94 -21.51
C ALA A 252 4.69 25.43 -20.48
N GLU A 253 5.77 26.17 -20.27
CA GLU A 253 6.80 25.84 -19.26
C GLU A 253 6.21 25.86 -17.83
N ARG A 254 5.39 26.88 -17.50
CA ARG A 254 4.71 26.93 -16.18
C ARG A 254 3.72 25.78 -15.99
N ALA A 255 2.92 25.47 -17.02
CA ALA A 255 1.99 24.36 -16.97
C ALA A 255 2.71 23.01 -16.80
N PHE A 256 3.83 22.83 -17.49
CA PHE A 256 4.66 21.63 -17.32
C PHE A 256 5.30 21.57 -15.93
N ALA A 257 5.73 22.69 -15.37
CA ALA A 257 6.25 22.73 -13.99
C ALA A 257 5.17 22.40 -12.95
N ALA A 258 3.91 22.83 -13.16
CA ALA A 258 2.79 22.52 -12.29
C ALA A 258 2.31 21.05 -12.40
N LEU A 259 2.48 20.43 -13.56
CA LEU A 259 2.17 19.01 -13.80
C LEU A 259 3.02 18.07 -12.96
N LEU A 260 4.33 18.32 -12.86
CA LEU A 260 5.29 17.37 -12.32
C LEU A 260 5.02 16.96 -10.86
N PRO A 261 4.73 17.87 -9.91
CA PRO A 261 4.37 17.50 -8.54
C PRO A 261 3.09 16.67 -8.47
N VAL A 262 2.08 17.02 -9.27
CA VAL A 262 0.81 16.29 -9.32
C VAL A 262 1.02 14.87 -9.85
N LEU A 263 1.78 14.72 -10.92
CA LEU A 263 2.11 13.43 -11.51
C LEU A 263 2.85 12.52 -10.52
N GLY A 264 3.87 13.05 -9.83
CA GLY A 264 4.63 12.31 -8.83
C GLY A 264 3.77 11.86 -7.65
N ARG A 265 2.97 12.80 -7.10
CA ARG A 265 2.05 12.50 -5.99
C ARG A 265 0.99 11.46 -6.40
N GLN A 266 0.33 11.65 -7.55
CA GLN A 266 -0.68 10.70 -8.03
C GLN A 266 -0.10 9.32 -8.29
N GLY A 267 1.11 9.25 -8.84
CA GLY A 267 1.81 7.99 -9.02
C GLY A 267 2.03 7.25 -7.69
N ALA A 268 2.51 7.95 -6.66
CA ALA A 268 2.76 7.37 -5.33
C ALA A 268 1.45 7.01 -4.61
N LEU A 269 0.44 7.89 -4.65
CA LEU A 269 -0.86 7.69 -4.01
C LEU A 269 -1.57 6.44 -4.55
N ARG A 270 -1.50 6.23 -5.88
CA ARG A 270 -2.06 5.06 -6.58
C ARG A 270 -1.18 3.81 -6.50
N SER A 271 0.01 3.91 -5.94
CA SER A 271 1.02 2.83 -5.98
C SER A 271 1.30 2.36 -7.40
N LEU A 272 1.42 3.29 -8.36
CA LEU A 272 1.70 2.95 -9.76
C LEU A 272 3.06 2.28 -9.89
N GLY A 273 3.13 1.29 -10.78
CA GLY A 273 4.37 0.57 -11.07
C GLY A 273 4.27 -0.25 -12.36
N GLY A 274 5.38 -0.84 -12.76
CA GLY A 274 5.48 -1.53 -14.06
C GLY A 274 5.71 -0.55 -15.19
N GLN A 275 5.07 -0.77 -16.33
CA GLN A 275 5.14 0.11 -17.49
C GLN A 275 4.12 1.24 -17.37
N ILE A 276 4.59 2.47 -17.49
CA ILE A 276 3.75 3.68 -17.52
C ILE A 276 4.06 4.43 -18.80
N VAL A 277 3.05 4.74 -19.60
CA VAL A 277 3.18 5.53 -20.82
C VAL A 277 2.51 6.87 -20.59
N ILE A 278 3.27 7.94 -20.74
CA ILE A 278 2.79 9.32 -20.55
C ILE A 278 2.77 10.00 -21.91
N ASP A 279 1.59 10.48 -22.31
CA ASP A 279 1.39 11.29 -23.53
C ASP A 279 1.40 12.79 -23.15
N LEU A 280 2.45 13.48 -23.56
CA LEU A 280 2.65 14.89 -23.28
C LEU A 280 2.39 15.74 -24.52
N PRO A 281 1.70 16.90 -24.40
CA PRO A 281 1.49 17.81 -25.53
C PRO A 281 2.83 18.26 -26.14
N ARG A 282 3.03 18.00 -27.42
CA ARG A 282 4.27 18.30 -28.17
C ARG A 282 4.81 19.71 -27.95
N ARG A 283 3.91 20.72 -27.92
CA ARG A 283 4.31 22.14 -27.81
C ARG A 283 4.80 22.54 -26.43
N ALA A 284 4.54 21.73 -25.41
CA ALA A 284 4.91 21.99 -24.02
C ALA A 284 6.13 21.19 -23.57
N ALA A 285 6.46 20.11 -24.29
CA ALA A 285 7.56 19.24 -23.91
C ALA A 285 8.91 19.92 -24.10
N PRO A 286 9.79 19.97 -23.08
CA PRO A 286 11.17 20.38 -23.24
C PRO A 286 11.95 19.36 -24.09
N SER A 287 13.24 19.61 -24.33
CA SER A 287 14.07 18.63 -25.04
C SER A 287 14.04 17.26 -24.34
N PRO A 288 14.17 16.13 -25.08
CA PRO A 288 14.08 14.78 -24.51
C PRO A 288 14.98 14.53 -23.30
N LYS A 289 16.17 15.13 -23.26
CA LYS A 289 17.08 15.02 -22.12
C LYS A 289 16.52 15.71 -20.87
N ILE A 290 16.11 16.97 -21.01
CA ILE A 290 15.54 17.76 -19.90
C ILE A 290 14.25 17.10 -19.40
N LEU A 291 13.43 16.60 -20.31
CA LEU A 291 12.18 15.91 -19.97
C LEU A 291 12.46 14.64 -19.14
N ARG A 292 13.43 13.83 -19.57
CA ARG A 292 13.85 12.63 -18.82
C ARG A 292 14.31 12.97 -17.40
N ASP A 293 15.17 13.97 -17.25
CA ASP A 293 15.71 14.37 -15.94
C ASP A 293 14.59 14.87 -15.02
N ARG A 294 13.69 15.72 -15.52
CA ARG A 294 12.55 16.25 -14.76
C ARG A 294 11.54 15.16 -14.36
N LEU A 295 11.18 14.26 -15.27
CA LEU A 295 10.29 13.14 -14.98
C LEU A 295 10.92 12.16 -13.98
N THR A 296 12.22 11.86 -14.12
CA THR A 296 12.92 10.99 -13.15
C THR A 296 12.85 11.58 -11.74
N LYS A 297 13.03 12.89 -11.60
CA LYS A 297 12.90 13.58 -10.31
C LYS A 297 11.46 13.57 -9.80
N ALA A 298 10.49 13.90 -10.64
CA ALA A 298 9.09 13.97 -10.26
C ALA A 298 8.53 12.59 -9.83
N LEU A 299 8.97 11.53 -10.50
CA LEU A 299 8.52 10.16 -10.24
C LEU A 299 9.39 9.42 -9.21
N SER A 300 10.33 10.10 -8.55
CA SER A 300 11.16 9.51 -7.49
C SER A 300 10.35 8.90 -6.32
N PRO A 301 9.14 9.37 -5.97
CA PRO A 301 8.31 8.71 -4.97
C PRO A 301 7.88 7.27 -5.33
N LEU A 302 7.95 6.89 -6.62
CA LEU A 302 7.71 5.51 -7.07
C LEU A 302 8.93 4.60 -6.87
N GLY A 303 10.03 5.13 -6.39
CA GLY A 303 11.31 4.44 -6.26
C GLY A 303 12.24 4.71 -7.45
N ARG A 304 13.16 3.77 -7.71
CA ARG A 304 14.12 3.93 -8.81
C ARG A 304 13.44 3.66 -10.17
N VAL A 305 12.98 4.73 -10.80
CA VAL A 305 12.40 4.66 -12.15
C VAL A 305 13.48 4.70 -13.23
N SER A 306 13.18 4.10 -14.40
CA SER A 306 13.95 4.30 -15.62
C SER A 306 13.04 4.82 -16.73
N ILE A 307 13.58 5.67 -17.63
CA ILE A 307 12.83 6.25 -18.75
C ILE A 307 13.55 5.87 -20.05
N PRO A 308 13.32 4.65 -20.57
CA PRO A 308 14.03 4.13 -21.73
C PRO A 308 13.72 4.88 -23.02
N ALA A 309 12.51 5.43 -23.15
CA ALA A 309 12.09 6.10 -24.38
C ALA A 309 11.41 7.45 -24.08
N VAL A 310 11.80 8.45 -24.85
CA VAL A 310 11.14 9.76 -24.97
C VAL A 310 11.13 10.06 -26.46
N THR A 311 9.94 10.11 -27.07
CA THR A 311 9.80 10.38 -28.51
C THR A 311 9.68 11.87 -28.81
N GLY A 312 9.93 12.26 -30.08
CA GLY A 312 9.72 13.64 -30.53
C GLY A 312 8.24 14.05 -30.56
N GLU A 313 7.33 13.08 -30.49
CA GLU A 313 5.87 13.27 -30.44
C GLU A 313 5.35 13.58 -29.03
N GLY A 314 6.16 13.39 -27.99
CA GLY A 314 5.78 13.63 -26.59
C GLY A 314 5.48 12.37 -25.80
N ILE A 315 5.59 11.17 -26.41
CA ILE A 315 5.37 9.90 -25.69
C ILE A 315 6.59 9.57 -24.83
N CYS A 316 6.36 9.36 -23.54
CA CYS A 316 7.36 8.94 -22.58
C CYS A 316 7.04 7.56 -22.04
N VAL A 317 8.00 6.63 -22.12
CA VAL A 317 7.88 5.32 -21.48
C VAL A 317 8.67 5.33 -20.19
N VAL A 318 8.00 5.03 -19.09
CA VAL A 318 8.57 4.93 -17.74
C VAL A 318 8.44 3.48 -17.26
N ILE A 319 9.50 2.96 -16.67
CA ILE A 319 9.52 1.68 -15.97
C ILE A 319 9.75 1.96 -14.50
N ALA A 320 8.74 1.67 -13.67
CA ALA A 320 8.80 1.84 -12.22
C ALA A 320 8.79 0.47 -11.50
N PRO A 321 9.40 0.34 -10.31
CA PRO A 321 9.23 -0.84 -9.48
C PRO A 321 7.73 -1.08 -9.19
N ARG A 322 7.32 -2.37 -9.17
CA ARG A 322 5.94 -2.76 -8.82
C ARG A 322 5.97 -3.86 -7.76
N PRO A 323 6.34 -3.54 -6.51
CA PRO A 323 6.44 -4.54 -5.46
C PRO A 323 5.07 -4.95 -4.91
N VAL A 324 4.04 -4.15 -5.11
CA VAL A 324 2.67 -4.37 -4.67
C VAL A 324 1.69 -4.11 -5.82
N PRO A 325 0.45 -4.65 -5.76
CA PRO A 325 -0.63 -4.24 -6.66
C PRO A 325 -0.90 -2.73 -6.57
N GLY A 326 -1.30 -2.13 -7.67
CA GLY A 326 -1.79 -0.75 -7.65
C GLY A 326 -3.02 -0.60 -6.75
N LEU A 327 -3.29 0.62 -6.26
CA LEU A 327 -4.40 0.85 -5.35
C LEU A 327 -5.75 0.46 -5.98
N LEU A 328 -5.96 0.81 -7.25
CA LEU A 328 -7.17 0.43 -7.99
C LEU A 328 -7.36 -1.10 -8.02
N GLU A 329 -6.30 -1.86 -8.30
CA GLU A 329 -6.34 -3.33 -8.31
C GLU A 329 -6.61 -3.91 -6.91
N ARG A 330 -6.07 -3.27 -5.86
CA ARG A 330 -6.24 -3.67 -4.48
C ARG A 330 -7.66 -3.45 -3.96
N LEU A 331 -8.29 -2.33 -4.34
CA LEU A 331 -9.60 -1.93 -3.84
C LEU A 331 -10.76 -2.44 -4.70
N THR A 332 -10.51 -2.76 -5.97
CA THR A 332 -11.56 -3.11 -6.92
C THR A 332 -11.35 -4.46 -7.59
N GLU A 333 -12.42 -4.97 -8.18
CA GLU A 333 -12.46 -6.18 -9.00
C GLU A 333 -13.22 -5.90 -10.31
N PRO A 334 -13.05 -6.72 -11.37
CA PRO A 334 -13.89 -6.63 -12.55
C PRO A 334 -15.36 -6.78 -12.21
N GLY A 335 -16.21 -5.95 -12.81
CA GLY A 335 -17.66 -5.99 -12.57
C GLY A 335 -18.34 -4.69 -12.95
N GLU A 336 -19.67 -4.72 -13.02
CA GLU A 336 -20.46 -3.49 -13.13
C GLU A 336 -20.43 -2.75 -11.79
N GLY A 337 -20.10 -1.48 -11.80
CA GLY A 337 -20.01 -0.70 -10.59
C GLY A 337 -19.73 0.78 -10.83
N SER A 338 -19.76 1.54 -9.73
CA SER A 338 -19.73 3.00 -9.71
C SER A 338 -18.33 3.62 -9.72
N VAL A 339 -17.26 2.85 -9.47
CA VAL A 339 -15.91 3.41 -9.32
C VAL A 339 -15.32 3.82 -10.66
N LEU A 340 -15.24 2.88 -11.60
CA LEU A 340 -14.79 3.08 -12.97
C LEU A 340 -15.57 2.14 -13.89
N PRO A 341 -15.72 2.44 -15.18
CA PRO A 341 -16.33 1.52 -16.14
C PRO A 341 -15.67 0.13 -16.09
N GLY A 342 -16.48 -0.91 -15.88
CA GLY A 342 -16.01 -2.30 -15.78
C GLY A 342 -15.34 -2.69 -14.46
N ARG A 343 -15.37 -1.83 -13.42
CA ARG A 343 -14.80 -2.13 -12.09
C ARG A 343 -15.75 -1.72 -10.97
N ARG A 344 -15.82 -2.56 -9.95
CA ARG A 344 -16.54 -2.31 -8.70
C ARG A 344 -15.62 -2.48 -7.49
N LEU A 345 -15.97 -1.90 -6.36
CA LEU A 345 -15.25 -2.17 -5.11
C LEU A 345 -15.36 -3.66 -4.75
N ARG A 346 -14.33 -4.23 -4.17
CA ARG A 346 -14.35 -5.60 -3.64
C ARG A 346 -15.29 -5.69 -2.43
N ALA A 347 -15.82 -6.86 -2.17
CA ALA A 347 -16.77 -7.08 -1.08
C ALA A 347 -16.20 -6.76 0.31
N ASP A 348 -14.96 -7.16 0.56
CA ASP A 348 -14.23 -6.88 1.80
C ASP A 348 -13.91 -5.39 1.99
N VAL A 349 -13.65 -4.65 0.92
CA VAL A 349 -13.49 -3.19 0.93
C VAL A 349 -14.80 -2.50 1.31
N LEU A 350 -15.91 -2.93 0.72
CA LEU A 350 -17.24 -2.42 1.09
C LEU A 350 -17.59 -2.73 2.54
N ALA A 351 -17.24 -3.92 3.03
CA ALA A 351 -17.44 -4.27 4.43
C ALA A 351 -16.63 -3.37 5.36
N ALA A 352 -15.37 -3.09 5.04
CA ALA A 352 -14.54 -2.18 5.82
C ALA A 352 -15.09 -0.74 5.82
N ARG A 353 -15.55 -0.22 4.68
CA ARG A 353 -16.24 1.08 4.59
C ARG A 353 -17.53 1.08 5.43
N SER A 354 -18.32 0.02 5.34
CA SER A 354 -19.55 -0.14 6.13
C SER A 354 -19.27 -0.18 7.64
N TYR A 355 -18.20 -0.86 8.04
CA TYR A 355 -17.74 -0.89 9.44
C TYR A 355 -17.41 0.52 9.95
N ARG A 356 -16.61 1.28 9.21
CA ARG A 356 -16.23 2.66 9.59
C ARG A 356 -17.45 3.57 9.70
N LEU A 357 -18.40 3.47 8.77
CA LEU A 357 -19.64 4.24 8.77
C LEU A 357 -20.50 3.91 10.02
N LEU A 358 -20.64 2.62 10.34
CA LEU A 358 -21.37 2.20 11.53
C LEU A 358 -20.67 2.67 12.81
N GLU A 359 -19.36 2.47 12.91
CA GLU A 359 -18.59 2.90 14.07
C GLU A 359 -18.68 4.43 14.29
N ALA A 360 -18.56 5.22 13.22
CA ALA A 360 -18.73 6.66 13.30
C ALA A 360 -20.10 7.06 13.85
N ARG A 361 -21.17 6.38 13.43
CA ARG A 361 -22.54 6.62 13.95
C ARG A 361 -22.67 6.25 15.41
N LEU A 362 -22.09 5.12 15.84
CA LEU A 362 -22.11 4.66 17.23
C LEU A 362 -21.29 5.57 18.17
N LEU A 363 -20.23 6.18 17.66
CA LEU A 363 -19.44 7.18 18.40
C LEU A 363 -20.17 8.51 18.53
N ALA A 364 -20.82 8.97 17.47
CA ALA A 364 -21.56 10.24 17.47
C ALA A 364 -22.79 10.22 18.38
N ASP A 365 -23.48 9.08 18.50
CA ASP A 365 -24.64 8.90 19.36
C ASP A 365 -24.41 7.73 20.32
N ARG A 366 -24.04 8.05 21.55
CA ARG A 366 -23.67 7.06 22.57
C ARG A 366 -24.85 6.30 23.18
N SER A 367 -26.07 6.76 22.97
CA SER A 367 -27.31 6.22 23.59
C SER A 367 -28.25 5.59 22.58
N GLY A 368 -28.21 6.02 21.32
CA GLY A 368 -29.09 5.55 20.26
C GLY A 368 -28.75 4.17 19.74
N SER A 369 -29.74 3.54 19.13
CA SER A 369 -29.56 2.36 18.29
C SER A 369 -29.65 2.74 16.81
N CYS A 370 -28.98 1.98 15.95
CA CYS A 370 -28.98 2.22 14.52
C CYS A 370 -29.03 0.93 13.71
N THR A 371 -29.39 1.04 12.45
CA THR A 371 -29.35 -0.07 11.49
C THR A 371 -28.40 0.29 10.37
N LEU A 372 -27.38 -0.54 10.16
CA LEU A 372 -26.52 -0.48 8.98
C LEU A 372 -27.16 -1.31 7.87
N SER A 373 -27.53 -0.66 6.78
CA SER A 373 -27.85 -1.33 5.51
C SER A 373 -26.58 -1.45 4.69
N CYS A 374 -26.12 -2.70 4.50
CA CYS A 374 -24.85 -3.05 3.87
C CYS A 374 -25.11 -3.80 2.56
N PRO A 375 -24.33 -3.57 1.48
CA PRO A 375 -24.43 -4.36 0.26
C PRO A 375 -24.40 -5.86 0.55
N GLU A 376 -25.30 -6.64 -0.07
CA GLU A 376 -25.47 -8.08 0.20
C GLU A 376 -24.15 -8.84 0.15
N ARG A 377 -23.28 -8.54 -0.83
CA ARG A 377 -21.98 -9.20 -1.00
C ARG A 377 -20.94 -8.84 0.06
N ALA A 378 -21.12 -7.72 0.77
CA ALA A 378 -20.22 -7.27 1.83
C ALA A 378 -20.64 -7.78 3.22
N LEU A 379 -21.92 -8.11 3.39
CA LEU A 379 -22.49 -8.54 4.68
C LEU A 379 -21.76 -9.74 5.32
N PRO A 380 -21.38 -10.80 4.59
CA PRO A 380 -20.65 -11.95 5.18
C PRO A 380 -19.29 -11.57 5.80
N HIS A 381 -18.65 -10.49 5.30
CA HIS A 381 -17.39 -10.00 5.85
C HIS A 381 -17.58 -9.16 7.13
N LEU A 382 -18.78 -8.60 7.33
CA LEU A 382 -19.14 -7.83 8.54
C LEU A 382 -19.63 -8.72 9.68
N GLU A 383 -20.21 -9.85 9.37
CA GLU A 383 -20.67 -10.82 10.34
C GLU A 383 -19.48 -11.53 11.01
N GLY A 384 -19.71 -12.19 12.14
CA GLY A 384 -18.65 -12.86 12.88
C GLY A 384 -17.78 -11.89 13.68
N GLU A 385 -16.46 -12.03 13.56
CA GLU A 385 -15.45 -11.32 14.38
C GLU A 385 -15.60 -9.79 14.34
N ALA A 386 -15.90 -9.21 13.19
CA ALA A 386 -16.06 -7.75 13.05
C ALA A 386 -17.29 -7.24 13.80
N ALA A 387 -18.43 -7.94 13.68
CA ALA A 387 -19.64 -7.59 14.42
C ALA A 387 -19.48 -7.84 15.93
N GLU A 388 -18.76 -8.88 16.32
CA GLU A 388 -18.45 -9.17 17.72
C GLU A 388 -17.56 -8.10 18.33
N ALA A 389 -16.55 -7.64 17.64
CA ALA A 389 -15.70 -6.52 18.07
C ALA A 389 -16.51 -5.24 18.28
N LEU A 390 -17.44 -4.92 17.37
CA LEU A 390 -18.35 -3.78 17.55
C LEU A 390 -19.30 -3.97 18.75
N ARG A 391 -19.84 -5.17 18.95
CA ARG A 391 -20.70 -5.47 20.10
C ARG A 391 -19.94 -5.38 21.43
N ALA A 392 -18.72 -5.89 21.46
CA ALA A 392 -17.86 -5.79 22.63
C ALA A 392 -17.57 -4.34 23.03
N ARG A 393 -17.34 -3.48 22.05
CA ARG A 393 -16.96 -2.08 22.26
C ARG A 393 -18.16 -1.14 22.48
N TYR A 394 -19.26 -1.36 21.76
CA TYR A 394 -20.41 -0.43 21.71
C TYR A 394 -21.73 -1.07 22.20
N GLY A 395 -21.72 -2.33 22.62
CA GLY A 395 -22.94 -3.07 22.99
C GLY A 395 -23.81 -3.47 21.81
N ALA A 396 -25.00 -3.99 22.10
CA ALA A 396 -25.95 -4.46 21.08
C ALA A 396 -26.83 -3.30 20.53
N ARG A 397 -26.22 -2.14 20.24
CA ARG A 397 -26.93 -0.95 19.77
C ARG A 397 -27.08 -0.85 18.26
N PHE A 398 -26.76 -1.89 17.53
CA PHE A 398 -26.89 -1.89 16.08
C PHE A 398 -27.44 -3.19 15.55
N THR A 399 -28.05 -3.10 14.38
CA THR A 399 -28.46 -4.25 13.56
C THR A 399 -27.84 -4.12 12.18
N LEU A 400 -27.56 -5.29 11.56
CA LEU A 400 -27.07 -5.38 10.19
C LEU A 400 -28.22 -5.82 9.30
N SER A 401 -28.38 -5.22 8.14
CA SER A 401 -29.36 -5.61 7.12
C SER A 401 -28.71 -5.57 5.75
N ALA A 402 -29.10 -6.49 4.87
CA ALA A 402 -28.68 -6.50 3.49
C ALA A 402 -29.41 -5.43 2.68
N THR A 403 -28.72 -4.88 1.67
CA THR A 403 -29.30 -4.01 0.65
C THR A 403 -28.74 -4.35 -0.72
N SER A 404 -29.55 -4.18 -1.76
CA SER A 404 -29.11 -4.29 -3.16
C SER A 404 -28.30 -3.07 -3.64
N SER A 405 -28.29 -1.98 -2.87
CA SER A 405 -27.44 -0.82 -3.16
C SER A 405 -25.97 -1.16 -2.92
N GLU A 406 -25.08 -0.69 -3.80
CA GLU A 406 -23.61 -0.75 -3.60
C GLU A 406 -23.11 0.27 -2.57
N GLU A 407 -23.96 1.20 -2.13
CA GLU A 407 -23.61 2.20 -1.14
C GLU A 407 -24.18 1.82 0.24
N PRO A 408 -23.33 1.61 1.26
CA PRO A 408 -23.79 1.36 2.61
C PRO A 408 -24.38 2.65 3.22
N HIS A 409 -25.41 2.49 4.07
CA HIS A 409 -25.97 3.63 4.81
C HIS A 409 -26.45 3.21 6.20
N VAL A 410 -26.40 4.17 7.15
CA VAL A 410 -26.84 3.97 8.54
C VAL A 410 -28.05 4.84 8.85
N ARG A 411 -29.07 4.27 9.46
CA ARG A 411 -30.31 4.91 9.90
C ARG A 411 -30.48 4.82 11.41
#